data_44a54b4679e63df2e7483d91470c31e5
#
_entry.id   44a54b4679e63df2e7483d91470c31e5
#
_cell.length_a   1.000
_cell.length_b   1.000
_cell.length_c   1.000
_cell.angle_alpha   90.00
_cell.angle_beta   90.00
_cell.angle_gamma   90.00
#
_symmetry.space_group_name_H-M   'P 1'
#
loop_
_entity.id
_entity.type
_entity.pdbx_description
1 polymer ?
#
loop_
_entity_poly.entity_id
_entity_poly.type
_entity_poly.pdbx_seq_one_letter_code
_entity_poly.pdbx_strand_id
1 'polypeptide(L)'
;MINIQFIVCGEEDVYVIEVNPRSSRTVPYISKVTGIPIVPLATQVIIGKKIKELGYTPGLQPEADYVAVKMPVFSFEKIRGADISLGPEMKSTGECLGIAKTFDEALYKAFLGAGIKLPKFKNMIMTVRDEDHADAVEIGRRFETVSYTHLTLPTIC
;
A
#
# COMPACT_ATOMS: atom_id res chain seq x y z
N MET A 1 2.47 16.42 -16.06
CA MET A 1 1.94 15.18 -15.44
C MET A 1 0.58 15.46 -14.85
N ILE A 2 -0.32 14.49 -14.96
CA ILE A 2 -1.68 14.57 -14.39
C ILE A 2 -1.94 13.22 -13.70
N ASN A 3 -2.53 13.26 -12.52
CA ASN A 3 -3.05 12.08 -11.84
C ASN A 3 -4.58 12.12 -11.92
N ILE A 4 -5.18 11.07 -12.45
CA ILE A 4 -6.64 10.95 -12.61
C ILE A 4 -7.08 9.69 -11.89
N GLN A 5 -8.13 9.80 -11.09
CA GLN A 5 -8.77 8.67 -10.43
C GLN A 5 -10.10 8.37 -11.11
N PHE A 6 -10.31 7.09 -11.40
CA PHE A 6 -11.51 6.58 -12.05
C PHE A 6 -12.23 5.58 -11.17
N ILE A 7 -13.56 5.51 -11.31
CA ILE A 7 -14.37 4.37 -10.90
C ILE A 7 -14.85 3.68 -12.17
N VAL A 8 -14.71 2.37 -12.21
CA VAL A 8 -15.27 1.52 -13.27
C VAL A 8 -16.44 0.77 -12.68
N CYS A 9 -17.64 0.98 -13.25
CA CYS A 9 -18.87 0.30 -12.86
C CYS A 9 -19.33 -0.59 -14.02
N GLY A 10 -19.47 -1.90 -13.74
CA GLY A 10 -19.78 -2.86 -14.80
C GLY A 10 -18.64 -3.00 -15.81
N GLU A 11 -18.96 -3.22 -17.07
CA GLU A 11 -17.97 -3.49 -18.13
C GLU A 11 -17.58 -2.24 -18.94
N GLU A 12 -18.44 -1.21 -18.98
CA GLU A 12 -18.25 -0.07 -19.89
C GLU A 12 -18.29 1.31 -19.23
N ASP A 13 -18.88 1.43 -18.04
CA ASP A 13 -19.06 2.73 -17.40
C ASP A 13 -17.82 3.16 -16.62
N VAL A 14 -17.18 4.24 -17.09
CA VAL A 14 -16.01 4.83 -16.45
C VAL A 14 -16.30 6.25 -15.99
N TYR A 15 -16.20 6.48 -14.70
CA TYR A 15 -16.43 7.78 -14.08
C TYR A 15 -15.13 8.36 -13.55
N VAL A 16 -14.92 9.67 -13.77
CA VAL A 16 -13.81 10.40 -13.19
C VAL A 16 -14.20 10.88 -11.81
N ILE A 17 -13.45 10.48 -10.78
CA ILE A 17 -13.65 10.94 -9.41
C ILE A 17 -12.90 12.26 -9.19
N GLU A 18 -11.62 12.28 -9.59
CA GLU A 18 -10.72 13.37 -9.26
C GLU A 18 -9.64 13.51 -10.33
N VAL A 19 -9.30 14.76 -10.64
CA VAL A 19 -8.19 15.12 -11.51
C VAL A 19 -7.22 16.02 -10.77
N ASN A 20 -5.98 15.58 -10.61
CA ASN A 20 -4.90 16.34 -9.99
C ASN A 20 -3.87 16.73 -11.04
N PRO A 21 -3.88 17.98 -11.58
CA PRO A 21 -2.94 18.44 -12.61
C PRO A 21 -1.58 18.81 -12.00
N ARG A 22 -1.02 17.92 -11.24
CA ARG A 22 0.26 18.06 -10.54
C ARG A 22 0.95 16.73 -10.39
N SER A 23 2.23 16.74 -10.04
CA SER A 23 2.93 15.55 -9.56
C SER A 23 2.29 15.04 -8.27
N SER A 24 2.27 13.72 -8.11
CA SER A 24 1.75 13.04 -6.92
C SER A 24 2.81 12.12 -6.33
N ARG A 25 2.60 11.66 -5.08
CA ARG A 25 3.46 10.64 -4.46
C ARG A 25 3.45 9.32 -5.21
N THR A 26 2.41 9.07 -6.00
CA THR A 26 2.31 7.87 -6.84
C THR A 26 3.37 7.83 -7.94
N VAL A 27 3.85 8.99 -8.42
CA VAL A 27 4.85 9.04 -9.50
C VAL A 27 6.17 8.33 -9.15
N PRO A 28 6.84 8.63 -8.01
CA PRO A 28 8.04 7.87 -7.62
C PRO A 28 7.75 6.39 -7.35
N TYR A 29 6.55 6.07 -6.82
CA TYR A 29 6.11 4.69 -6.63
C TYR A 29 6.06 3.94 -7.97
N ILE A 30 5.29 4.45 -8.93
CA ILE A 30 5.14 3.82 -10.25
C ILE A 30 6.49 3.74 -10.98
N SER A 31 7.32 4.79 -10.91
CA SER A 31 8.65 4.75 -11.50
C SER A 31 9.52 3.60 -10.97
N LYS A 32 9.45 3.33 -9.66
CA LYS A 32 10.18 2.21 -9.05
C LYS A 32 9.58 0.85 -9.41
N VAL A 33 8.25 0.76 -9.44
CA VAL A 33 7.56 -0.50 -9.75
C VAL A 33 7.72 -0.89 -11.21
N THR A 34 7.66 0.07 -12.13
CA THR A 34 7.75 -0.22 -13.57
C THR A 34 9.17 -0.15 -14.12
N GLY A 35 10.11 0.42 -13.37
CA GLY A 35 11.45 0.74 -13.86
C GLY A 35 11.49 1.92 -14.85
N ILE A 36 10.36 2.58 -15.10
CA ILE A 36 10.25 3.69 -16.04
C ILE A 36 10.55 5.01 -15.33
N PRO A 37 11.53 5.79 -15.77
CA PRO A 37 11.90 7.06 -15.16
C PRO A 37 10.89 8.17 -15.54
N ILE A 38 9.68 8.13 -14.92
CA ILE A 38 8.55 9.01 -15.31
C ILE A 38 8.91 10.50 -15.20
N VAL A 39 9.62 10.93 -14.16
CA VAL A 39 9.98 12.35 -13.97
C VAL A 39 10.95 12.84 -15.05
N PRO A 40 12.08 12.15 -15.31
CA PRO A 40 12.95 12.49 -16.45
C PRO A 40 12.22 12.53 -17.80
N LEU A 41 11.36 11.55 -18.06
CA LEU A 41 10.55 11.50 -19.29
C LEU A 41 9.61 12.70 -19.39
N ALA A 42 8.88 13.01 -18.33
CA ALA A 42 7.99 14.16 -18.28
C ALA A 42 8.75 15.47 -18.54
N THR A 43 9.96 15.61 -17.97
CA THR A 43 10.81 16.78 -18.22
C THR A 43 11.20 16.89 -19.68
N GLN A 44 11.62 15.78 -20.31
CA GLN A 44 11.96 15.78 -21.75
C GLN A 44 10.75 16.15 -22.63
N VAL A 45 9.56 15.70 -22.26
CA VAL A 45 8.32 16.05 -22.98
C VAL A 45 7.98 17.54 -22.81
N ILE A 46 8.15 18.09 -21.61
CA ILE A 46 7.91 19.52 -21.34
C ILE A 46 8.82 20.42 -22.20
N ILE A 47 10.07 20.01 -22.43
CA ILE A 47 11.00 20.73 -23.29
C ILE A 47 10.85 20.42 -24.78
N GLY A 48 9.77 19.71 -25.17
CA GLY A 48 9.33 19.55 -26.56
C GLY A 48 9.68 18.23 -27.23
N LYS A 49 10.32 17.27 -26.56
CA LYS A 49 10.58 15.94 -27.13
C LYS A 49 9.31 15.11 -27.15
N LYS A 50 9.16 14.28 -28.17
CA LYS A 50 8.04 13.34 -28.27
C LYS A 50 8.37 12.04 -27.56
N ILE A 51 7.39 11.42 -26.92
CA ILE A 51 7.56 10.15 -26.18
C ILE A 51 8.16 9.05 -27.06
N LYS A 52 7.76 9.00 -28.35
CA LYS A 52 8.33 8.05 -29.33
C LYS A 52 9.82 8.24 -29.56
N GLU A 53 10.31 9.47 -29.55
CA GLU A 53 11.74 9.81 -29.70
C GLU A 53 12.56 9.35 -28.49
N LEU A 54 11.89 9.18 -27.34
CA LEU A 54 12.47 8.70 -26.09
C LEU A 54 12.41 7.18 -25.95
N GLY A 55 11.97 6.47 -27.01
CA GLY A 55 11.93 5.01 -27.04
C GLY A 55 10.70 4.37 -26.39
N TYR A 56 9.67 5.16 -26.10
CA TYR A 56 8.43 4.65 -25.49
C TYR A 56 7.27 4.68 -26.49
N THR A 57 6.48 3.61 -26.46
CA THR A 57 5.25 3.47 -27.28
C THR A 57 4.01 3.63 -26.41
N PRO A 58 2.87 4.06 -26.99
CA PRO A 58 1.59 4.04 -26.29
C PRO A 58 1.20 2.61 -25.88
N GLY A 59 0.47 2.50 -24.78
CA GLY A 59 -0.04 1.23 -24.26
C GLY A 59 0.45 0.93 -22.86
N LEU A 60 -0.04 -0.20 -22.33
CA LEU A 60 0.40 -0.71 -21.02
C LEU A 60 1.81 -1.29 -21.14
N GLN A 61 2.60 -1.05 -20.12
CA GLN A 61 3.92 -1.69 -20.01
C GLN A 61 3.74 -3.14 -19.56
N PRO A 62 4.72 -4.03 -19.87
CA PRO A 62 4.70 -5.40 -19.38
C PRO A 62 4.58 -5.46 -17.86
N GLU A 63 3.89 -6.47 -17.37
CA GLU A 63 3.80 -6.72 -15.92
C GLU A 63 5.18 -7.08 -15.36
N ALA A 64 5.44 -6.61 -14.15
CA ALA A 64 6.66 -6.98 -13.43
C ALA A 64 6.55 -8.42 -12.91
N ASP A 65 7.69 -9.12 -12.83
CA ASP A 65 7.78 -10.48 -12.29
C ASP A 65 7.87 -10.52 -10.74
N TYR A 66 7.37 -9.47 -10.10
CA TYR A 66 7.36 -9.29 -8.65
C TYR A 66 6.10 -8.60 -8.18
N VAL A 67 5.81 -8.74 -6.87
CA VAL A 67 4.71 -8.05 -6.20
C VAL A 67 5.23 -6.76 -5.57
N ALA A 68 4.49 -5.68 -5.76
CA ALA A 68 4.75 -4.38 -5.16
C ALA A 68 3.59 -3.97 -4.25
N VAL A 69 3.88 -3.73 -2.98
CA VAL A 69 2.91 -3.29 -1.97
C VAL A 69 3.18 -1.86 -1.59
N LYS A 70 2.19 -1.00 -1.78
CA LYS A 70 2.21 0.38 -1.32
C LYS A 70 1.55 0.45 0.06
N MET A 71 2.29 0.92 1.06
CA MET A 71 1.84 1.05 2.44
C MET A 71 1.79 2.52 2.86
N PRO A 72 0.67 3.03 3.39
CA PRO A 72 0.64 4.37 3.98
C PRO A 72 1.45 4.44 5.27
N VAL A 73 2.06 5.59 5.51
CA VAL A 73 2.77 5.88 6.76
C VAL A 73 1.99 6.92 7.53
N PHE A 74 1.77 6.67 8.81
CA PHE A 74 1.08 7.56 9.73
C PHE A 74 2.05 8.12 10.77
N SER A 75 1.82 9.36 11.20
CA SER A 75 2.64 10.03 12.20
C SER A 75 1.86 10.29 13.50
N PHE A 76 0.90 9.46 13.83
CA PHE A 76 0.06 9.64 15.04
C PHE A 76 0.89 9.70 16.33
N GLU A 77 1.96 8.90 16.42
CA GLU A 77 2.83 8.88 17.59
C GLU A 77 3.56 10.21 17.85
N LYS A 78 3.70 11.04 16.81
CA LYS A 78 4.36 12.35 16.90
C LYS A 78 3.42 13.47 17.41
N ILE A 79 2.13 13.23 17.42
CA ILE A 79 1.11 14.23 17.77
C ILE A 79 0.34 13.72 18.99
N ARG A 80 0.57 14.36 20.13
CA ARG A 80 -0.16 14.02 21.37
C ARG A 80 -1.65 14.32 21.22
N GLY A 81 -2.49 13.35 21.57
CA GLY A 81 -3.95 13.47 21.50
C GLY A 81 -4.53 13.41 20.08
N ALA A 82 -3.75 12.99 19.08
CA ALA A 82 -4.29 12.77 17.74
C ALA A 82 -5.30 11.62 17.75
N ASP A 83 -6.42 11.83 17.06
CA ASP A 83 -7.36 10.76 16.78
C ASP A 83 -6.73 9.78 15.77
N ILE A 84 -6.49 8.56 16.23
CA ILE A 84 -5.91 7.47 15.42
C ILE A 84 -6.93 6.72 14.56
N SER A 85 -8.22 7.01 14.74
CA SER A 85 -9.28 6.36 13.96
C SER A 85 -9.16 6.74 12.48
N LEU A 86 -9.23 5.76 11.60
CA LEU A 86 -9.24 6.00 10.17
C LEU A 86 -10.67 6.31 9.72
N GLY A 87 -10.81 7.33 8.89
CA GLY A 87 -12.06 7.79 8.29
C GLY A 87 -11.88 8.04 6.79
N PRO A 88 -12.85 8.70 6.15
CA PRO A 88 -12.79 9.00 4.71
C PRO A 88 -11.69 10.01 4.36
N GLU A 89 -11.19 10.75 5.35
CA GLU A 89 -10.13 11.76 5.14
C GLU A 89 -8.75 11.11 5.10
N MET A 90 -7.87 11.69 4.30
CA MET A 90 -6.48 11.25 4.23
C MET A 90 -5.71 11.68 5.47
N LYS A 91 -5.38 10.73 6.36
CA LYS A 91 -4.55 10.94 7.56
C LYS A 91 -3.09 10.50 7.38
N SER A 92 -2.74 9.91 6.24
CA SER A 92 -1.37 9.46 5.99
C SER A 92 -0.41 10.63 5.74
N THR A 93 0.78 10.56 6.31
CA THR A 93 1.83 11.57 6.18
C THR A 93 2.92 11.17 5.20
N GLY A 94 2.96 9.91 4.79
CA GLY A 94 3.93 9.36 3.86
C GLY A 94 3.44 8.06 3.23
N GLU A 95 4.29 7.49 2.39
CA GLU A 95 4.08 6.20 1.74
C GLU A 95 5.42 5.46 1.69
N CYS A 96 5.39 4.15 1.82
CA CYS A 96 6.54 3.30 1.56
C CYS A 96 6.18 2.17 0.59
N LEU A 97 7.20 1.53 0.06
CA LEU A 97 7.10 0.51 -0.96
C LEU A 97 7.81 -0.76 -0.49
N GLY A 98 7.08 -1.88 -0.47
CA GLY A 98 7.65 -3.21 -0.35
C GLY A 98 7.65 -3.91 -1.70
N ILE A 99 8.77 -4.51 -2.10
CA ILE A 99 8.89 -5.29 -3.35
C ILE A 99 9.48 -6.65 -3.01
N ALA A 100 8.84 -7.72 -3.51
CA ALA A 100 9.32 -9.10 -3.37
C ALA A 100 8.70 -10.00 -4.44
N LYS A 101 9.11 -11.26 -4.47
CA LYS A 101 8.53 -12.26 -5.37
C LYS A 101 7.15 -12.75 -4.92
N THR A 102 6.87 -12.70 -3.62
CA THR A 102 5.59 -13.09 -3.04
C THR A 102 4.90 -11.90 -2.38
N PHE A 103 3.58 -11.97 -2.25
CA PHE A 103 2.80 -10.95 -1.58
C PHE A 103 3.20 -10.79 -0.10
N ASP A 104 3.35 -11.90 0.62
CA ASP A 104 3.67 -11.89 2.05
C ASP A 104 5.01 -11.20 2.33
N GLU A 105 6.03 -11.51 1.52
CA GLU A 105 7.33 -10.86 1.64
C GLU A 105 7.29 -9.37 1.28
N ALA A 106 6.54 -9.01 0.25
CA ALA A 106 6.37 -7.62 -0.16
C ALA A 106 5.63 -6.82 0.92
N LEU A 107 4.56 -7.42 1.49
CA LEU A 107 3.80 -6.83 2.59
C LEU A 107 4.67 -6.66 3.85
N TYR A 108 5.44 -7.68 4.22
CA TYR A 108 6.35 -7.61 5.37
C TYR A 108 7.39 -6.49 5.20
N LYS A 109 8.00 -6.38 4.02
CA LYS A 109 8.91 -5.27 3.69
C LYS A 109 8.24 -3.91 3.78
N ALA A 110 6.98 -3.82 3.32
CA ALA A 110 6.19 -2.61 3.41
C ALA A 110 5.89 -2.21 4.87
N PHE A 111 5.56 -3.16 5.75
CA PHE A 111 5.43 -2.92 7.19
C PHE A 111 6.71 -2.37 7.80
N LEU A 112 7.85 -3.02 7.53
CA LEU A 112 9.16 -2.54 8.01
C LEU A 112 9.46 -1.13 7.50
N GLY A 113 9.19 -0.85 6.22
CA GLY A 113 9.36 0.48 5.62
C GLY A 113 8.43 1.54 6.23
N ALA A 114 7.23 1.16 6.66
CA ALA A 114 6.32 2.03 7.38
C ALA A 114 6.71 2.27 8.86
N GLY A 115 7.77 1.62 9.34
CA GLY A 115 8.20 1.68 10.73
C GLY A 115 7.47 0.70 11.66
N ILE A 116 6.57 -0.12 11.11
CA ILE A 116 5.83 -1.14 11.87
C ILE A 116 6.76 -2.34 12.05
N LYS A 117 7.12 -2.61 13.28
CA LYS A 117 7.93 -3.77 13.65
C LYS A 117 7.02 -4.82 14.27
N LEU A 118 7.06 -6.03 13.75
CA LEU A 118 6.40 -7.15 14.42
C LEU A 118 7.11 -7.39 15.75
N PRO A 119 6.39 -7.33 16.87
CA PRO A 119 6.99 -7.54 18.18
C PRO A 119 7.49 -8.97 18.30
N LYS A 120 8.66 -9.14 18.93
CA LYS A 120 9.22 -10.45 19.25
C LYS A 120 8.73 -10.92 20.63
N PHE A 121 7.46 -10.68 20.94
CA PHE A 121 6.87 -11.12 22.20
C PHE A 121 6.46 -12.59 22.11
N LYS A 122 6.50 -13.26 23.24
CA LYS A 122 6.10 -14.67 23.35
C LYS A 122 4.60 -14.85 23.60
N ASN A 123 3.88 -13.78 23.94
CA ASN A 123 2.46 -13.82 24.27
C ASN A 123 1.69 -12.91 23.32
N MET A 124 0.54 -13.39 22.86
CA MET A 124 -0.37 -12.67 22.00
C MET A 124 -1.78 -12.69 22.59
N ILE A 125 -2.43 -11.54 22.62
CA ILE A 125 -3.85 -11.40 22.96
C ILE A 125 -4.58 -11.01 21.68
N MET A 126 -5.65 -11.74 21.35
CA MET A 126 -6.48 -11.47 20.19
C MET A 126 -7.91 -11.15 20.65
N THR A 127 -8.45 -10.05 20.15
CA THR A 127 -9.86 -9.69 20.26
C THR A 127 -10.41 -9.53 18.85
N VAL A 128 -11.44 -10.28 18.53
CA VAL A 128 -12.05 -10.30 17.18
C VAL A 128 -13.56 -10.36 17.34
N ARG A 129 -14.27 -10.00 16.28
CA ARG A 129 -15.73 -10.14 16.23
C ARG A 129 -16.10 -11.63 16.32
N ASP A 130 -17.31 -11.93 16.77
CA ASP A 130 -17.81 -13.31 16.88
C ASP A 130 -17.73 -14.08 15.55
N GLU A 131 -17.99 -13.39 14.45
CA GLU A 131 -17.91 -13.95 13.09
C GLU A 131 -16.51 -14.42 12.71
N ASP A 132 -15.47 -13.79 13.26
CA ASP A 132 -14.05 -14.03 12.93
C ASP A 132 -13.38 -15.04 13.91
N HIS A 133 -14.12 -15.58 14.87
CA HIS A 133 -13.54 -16.47 15.88
C HIS A 133 -12.88 -17.73 15.29
N ALA A 134 -13.50 -18.33 14.27
CA ALA A 134 -12.97 -19.53 13.63
C ALA A 134 -11.58 -19.26 13.00
N ASP A 135 -11.46 -18.13 12.29
CA ASP A 135 -10.21 -17.71 11.66
C ASP A 135 -9.16 -17.32 12.71
N ALA A 136 -9.59 -16.67 13.80
CA ALA A 136 -8.72 -16.30 14.90
C ALA A 136 -8.08 -17.54 15.58
N VAL A 137 -8.82 -18.63 15.74
CA VAL A 137 -8.30 -19.88 16.29
C VAL A 137 -7.21 -20.46 15.38
N GLU A 138 -7.44 -20.47 14.05
CA GLU A 138 -6.45 -20.97 13.10
C GLU A 138 -5.19 -20.10 13.08
N ILE A 139 -5.36 -18.78 13.10
CA ILE A 139 -4.24 -17.83 13.22
C ILE A 139 -3.47 -18.07 14.52
N GLY A 140 -4.18 -18.25 15.65
CA GLY A 140 -3.58 -18.55 16.95
C GLY A 140 -2.70 -19.80 16.90
N ARG A 141 -3.20 -20.89 16.31
CA ARG A 141 -2.43 -22.13 16.13
C ARG A 141 -1.15 -21.91 15.32
N ARG A 142 -1.21 -21.12 14.25
CA ARG A 142 -0.01 -20.78 13.48
C ARG A 142 1.02 -20.01 14.30
N PHE A 143 0.58 -19.10 15.17
CA PHE A 143 1.48 -18.40 16.07
C PHE A 143 2.09 -19.33 17.12
N GLU A 144 1.36 -20.33 17.63
CA GLU A 144 1.92 -21.34 18.53
C GLU A 144 3.07 -22.12 17.88
N THR A 145 2.97 -22.43 16.59
CA THR A 145 4.04 -23.16 15.89
C THR A 145 5.36 -22.39 15.82
N VAL A 146 5.32 -21.06 15.95
CA VAL A 146 6.51 -20.19 16.01
C VAL A 146 6.81 -19.69 17.43
N SER A 147 6.36 -20.46 18.45
CA SER A 147 6.64 -20.22 19.88
C SER A 147 5.97 -18.99 20.48
N TYR A 148 4.78 -18.64 20.02
CA TYR A 148 3.90 -17.68 20.68
C TYR A 148 2.86 -18.39 21.55
N THR A 149 2.61 -17.88 22.75
CA THR A 149 1.42 -18.21 23.55
C THR A 149 0.34 -17.18 23.26
N HIS A 150 -0.87 -17.62 22.91
CA HIS A 150 -1.98 -16.72 22.60
C HIS A 150 -3.11 -16.84 23.63
N LEU A 151 -3.85 -15.76 23.80
CA LEU A 151 -5.10 -15.71 24.57
C LEU A 151 -6.16 -15.05 23.69
N THR A 152 -7.32 -15.68 23.55
CA THR A 152 -8.49 -15.07 22.93
C THR A 152 -9.40 -14.51 24.03
N LEU A 153 -9.80 -13.25 23.88
CA LEU A 153 -10.79 -12.64 24.77
C LEU A 153 -12.11 -12.53 24.02
N PRO A 154 -13.25 -12.76 24.69
CA PRO A 154 -14.54 -12.49 24.08
C PRO A 154 -14.65 -10.99 23.79
N THR A 155 -15.25 -10.66 22.65
CA THR A 155 -15.52 -9.27 22.29
C THR A 155 -16.56 -8.72 23.26
N ILE A 156 -16.19 -7.70 24.01
CA ILE A 156 -17.15 -6.92 24.80
C ILE A 156 -17.74 -5.89 23.85
N CYS A 157 -19.03 -6.07 23.48
CA CYS A 157 -19.81 -5.09 22.73
C CYS A 157 -20.16 -3.89 23.62
#